data_b46da8bcd8b9fba2e5c9577040f9a063
#
_entry.id   b46da8bcd8b9fba2e5c9577040f9a063
#
_cell.length_a   1.000
_cell.length_b   1.000
_cell.length_c   1.000
_cell.angle_alpha   90.00
_cell.angle_beta   90.00
_cell.angle_gamma   90.00
#
_symmetry.space_group_name_H-M   'P 1'
#
loop_
_entity.id
_entity.type
_entity.pdbx_description
1 polymer ?
#
loop_
_entity_poly.entity_id
_entity_poly.type
_entity_poly.pdbx_seq_one_letter_code
_entity_poly.pdbx_strand_id
1 'polypeptide(L)'
;VDFSRFREPKRAVDDLDLGPLVETHMTRCISCTRCVRFTTEVAGIAQMGQTGRGEDSEITSYLGETLDSNLPGNIIDLCPVGALVSKPYAFTARPWELTKTESVDVMDALGSSIRVDTKGREVMRFLPLNHDGTNEEWISDKTRFVWDGLRRQRLDKPYIRENGKLRPATWPEALGKATEAIKGASTLAGLVGDLAPVEAAYALKDLVEGQGGIVECRTDGAKLPAGNRAAYVGTATIEDIDDAEAIMLIGSNPRVEAPVLNARIRKAWARGASVGVIGEMVDLTYEANHIGTDATVIGDLLKRDHSAVQEKPSIIIVGQGALTRGDGAAILAAAQALAEDLDPVEFLEDL
;
A
#
# COMPACT_ATOMS: atom_id res chain seq x y z
N VAL A 1 46.02 3.35 14.22
CA VAL A 1 46.71 3.51 12.93
C VAL A 1 46.18 4.79 12.32
N ASP A 2 47.03 5.84 12.25
CA ASP A 2 46.61 7.20 11.90
C ASP A 2 46.57 7.44 10.37
N PHE A 3 47.09 6.51 9.58
CA PHE A 3 47.07 6.61 8.13
C PHE A 3 46.92 5.27 7.42
N SER A 4 46.40 5.30 6.20
CA SER A 4 46.22 4.11 5.36
C SER A 4 47.55 3.62 4.80
N ARG A 5 47.75 2.30 4.79
CA ARG A 5 48.89 1.65 4.11
C ARG A 5 48.67 1.48 2.61
N PHE A 6 47.44 1.75 2.13
CA PHE A 6 47.08 1.67 0.73
C PHE A 6 47.79 2.79 -0.05
N ARG A 7 48.49 2.44 -1.09
CA ARG A 7 49.34 3.36 -1.89
C ARG A 7 48.70 3.81 -3.19
N GLU A 8 47.70 3.11 -3.64
CA GLU A 8 46.94 3.44 -4.86
C GLU A 8 45.89 4.50 -4.57
N PRO A 9 45.41 5.25 -5.57
CA PRO A 9 44.31 6.16 -5.41
C PRO A 9 43.09 5.44 -4.84
N LYS A 10 42.44 6.03 -3.82
CA LYS A 10 41.18 5.49 -3.31
C LYS A 10 40.05 5.87 -4.28
N ARG A 11 39.18 4.89 -4.55
CA ARG A 11 37.97 5.17 -5.31
C ARG A 11 37.15 6.27 -4.62
N ALA A 12 36.77 7.28 -5.39
CA ALA A 12 35.84 8.32 -4.99
C ALA A 12 34.77 8.41 -6.09
N VAL A 13 33.52 8.35 -5.69
CA VAL A 13 32.35 8.39 -6.57
C VAL A 13 31.43 9.47 -6.06
N ASP A 14 30.90 10.29 -6.96
CA ASP A 14 29.96 11.34 -6.62
C ASP A 14 28.64 10.77 -6.11
N ASP A 15 28.03 11.44 -5.15
CA ASP A 15 26.73 11.06 -4.64
C ASP A 15 25.63 11.48 -5.62
N LEU A 16 24.58 10.65 -5.69
CA LEU A 16 23.43 10.83 -6.57
C LEU A 16 22.29 11.52 -5.82
N ASP A 17 21.48 12.30 -6.52
CA ASP A 17 20.17 12.70 -6.03
C ASP A 17 19.10 11.71 -6.52
N LEU A 18 18.67 10.80 -5.63
CA LEU A 18 17.61 9.84 -5.90
C LEU A 18 16.23 10.30 -5.38
N GLY A 19 16.12 11.57 -5.01
CA GLY A 19 14.88 12.16 -4.50
C GLY A 19 14.88 12.38 -2.99
N PRO A 20 13.69 12.66 -2.40
CA PRO A 20 13.59 13.09 -1.01
C PRO A 20 13.76 11.97 0.02
N LEU A 21 13.67 10.70 -0.38
CA LEU A 21 13.56 9.55 0.52
C LEU A 21 14.88 8.80 0.70
N VAL A 22 15.71 8.73 -0.34
CA VAL A 22 16.96 7.98 -0.36
C VAL A 22 18.15 8.93 -0.39
N GLU A 23 19.03 8.82 0.60
CA GLU A 23 20.34 9.48 0.63
C GLU A 23 21.41 8.52 0.14
N THR A 24 22.37 9.03 -0.61
CA THR A 24 23.41 8.24 -1.24
C THR A 24 24.79 8.54 -0.65
N HIS A 25 25.62 7.50 -0.57
CA HIS A 25 27.03 7.54 -0.23
C HIS A 25 27.78 6.62 -1.18
N MET A 26 27.87 7.02 -2.45
CA MET A 26 28.23 6.12 -3.55
C MET A 26 29.67 5.62 -3.49
N THR A 27 30.57 6.31 -2.79
CA THR A 27 31.92 5.80 -2.51
C THR A 27 31.90 4.44 -1.75
N ARG A 28 30.82 4.13 -1.02
CA ARG A 28 30.64 2.84 -0.32
C ARG A 28 30.10 1.73 -1.22
N CYS A 29 29.66 2.07 -2.43
CA CYS A 29 29.04 1.11 -3.34
C CYS A 29 30.03 0.03 -3.77
N ILE A 30 29.58 -1.24 -3.74
CA ILE A 30 30.35 -2.41 -4.19
C ILE A 30 29.90 -2.91 -5.57
N SER A 31 29.09 -2.13 -6.29
CA SER A 31 28.57 -2.44 -7.62
C SER A 31 27.86 -3.81 -7.72
N CYS A 32 27.17 -4.23 -6.66
CA CYS A 32 26.46 -5.52 -6.59
C CYS A 32 25.18 -5.58 -7.41
N THR A 33 24.73 -4.47 -7.97
CA THR A 33 23.56 -4.30 -8.85
C THR A 33 22.20 -4.66 -8.25
N ARG A 34 22.09 -4.95 -6.94
CA ARG A 34 20.80 -5.29 -6.31
C ARG A 34 19.75 -4.21 -6.48
N CYS A 35 20.13 -2.93 -6.31
CA CYS A 35 19.24 -1.79 -6.52
C CYS A 35 18.78 -1.68 -7.98
N VAL A 36 19.68 -1.87 -8.94
CA VAL A 36 19.35 -1.86 -10.38
C VAL A 36 18.37 -2.98 -10.73
N ARG A 37 18.64 -4.19 -10.24
CA ARG A 37 17.73 -5.33 -10.48
C ARG A 37 16.37 -5.13 -9.84
N PHE A 38 16.32 -4.61 -8.61
CA PHE A 38 15.04 -4.30 -7.94
C PHE A 38 14.21 -3.29 -8.73
N THR A 39 14.83 -2.17 -9.15
CA THR A 39 14.10 -1.13 -9.90
C THR A 39 13.59 -1.66 -11.23
N THR A 40 14.36 -2.53 -11.92
CA THR A 40 13.98 -3.06 -13.23
C THR A 40 13.03 -4.26 -13.11
N GLU A 41 13.32 -5.22 -12.25
CA GLU A 41 12.61 -6.50 -12.20
C GLU A 41 11.35 -6.44 -11.31
N VAL A 42 11.42 -5.80 -10.15
CA VAL A 42 10.33 -5.72 -9.18
C VAL A 42 9.48 -4.46 -9.39
N ALA A 43 10.11 -3.28 -9.34
CA ALA A 43 9.38 -2.02 -9.51
C ALA A 43 8.97 -1.73 -10.96
N GLY A 44 9.64 -2.37 -11.94
CA GLY A 44 9.34 -2.20 -13.37
C GLY A 44 9.81 -0.88 -13.97
N ILE A 45 10.78 -0.21 -13.35
CA ILE A 45 11.29 1.09 -13.77
C ILE A 45 12.79 1.00 -14.01
N ALA A 46 13.22 1.09 -15.26
CA ALA A 46 14.63 1.00 -15.63
C ALA A 46 15.37 2.35 -15.48
N GLN A 47 15.20 3.02 -14.35
CA GLN A 47 15.82 4.34 -14.08
C GLN A 47 17.21 4.26 -13.46
N MET A 48 17.62 3.11 -12.95
CA MET A 48 18.97 2.86 -12.44
C MET A 48 19.74 1.94 -13.37
N GLY A 49 21.03 2.16 -13.50
CA GLY A 49 21.90 1.36 -14.32
C GLY A 49 23.32 1.33 -13.79
N GLN A 50 24.18 0.58 -14.48
CA GLN A 50 25.61 0.54 -14.24
C GLN A 50 26.33 1.08 -15.47
N THR A 51 27.20 2.04 -15.26
CA THR A 51 28.06 2.65 -16.28
C THR A 51 29.53 2.29 -16.00
N GLY A 52 30.37 2.46 -17.00
CA GLY A 52 31.79 2.12 -16.89
C GLY A 52 32.08 0.63 -16.84
N ARG A 53 33.34 0.30 -16.58
CA ARG A 53 33.82 -1.08 -16.42
C ARG A 53 35.04 -1.13 -15.48
N GLY A 54 35.26 -2.28 -14.87
CA GLY A 54 36.40 -2.48 -13.97
C GLY A 54 36.29 -1.58 -12.75
N GLU A 55 37.34 -0.88 -12.41
CA GLU A 55 37.44 0.03 -11.26
C GLU A 55 36.54 1.28 -11.42
N ASP A 56 36.32 1.70 -12.67
CA ASP A 56 35.49 2.86 -13.02
C ASP A 56 34.01 2.51 -13.17
N SER A 57 33.62 1.31 -12.74
CA SER A 57 32.22 0.90 -12.78
C SER A 57 31.41 1.56 -11.67
N GLU A 58 30.34 2.26 -12.05
CA GLU A 58 29.48 3.01 -11.14
C GLU A 58 28.00 2.71 -11.34
N ILE A 59 27.26 2.65 -10.23
CA ILE A 59 25.81 2.64 -10.26
C ILE A 59 25.32 4.09 -10.34
N THR A 60 24.44 4.38 -11.30
CA THR A 60 23.92 5.72 -11.54
C THR A 60 22.44 5.67 -11.89
N SER A 61 21.74 6.82 -11.75
CA SER A 61 20.42 6.99 -12.32
C SER A 61 20.50 7.48 -13.76
N TYR A 62 19.44 7.22 -14.56
CA TYR A 62 19.37 7.70 -15.93
C TYR A 62 19.36 9.24 -15.96
N LEU A 63 20.32 9.82 -16.63
CA LEU A 63 20.51 11.28 -16.79
C LEU A 63 20.43 12.10 -15.47
N GLY A 64 20.69 11.47 -14.32
CA GLY A 64 20.60 12.14 -13.01
C GLY A 64 19.16 12.37 -12.54
N GLU A 65 18.19 11.70 -13.14
CA GLU A 65 16.79 11.77 -12.73
C GLU A 65 16.57 11.11 -11.36
N THR A 66 15.57 11.61 -10.63
CA THR A 66 15.08 10.98 -9.40
C THR A 66 14.22 9.75 -9.73
N LEU A 67 14.12 8.83 -8.79
CA LEU A 67 13.34 7.60 -8.99
C LEU A 67 11.83 7.90 -8.96
N ASP A 68 11.15 7.59 -10.07
CA ASP A 68 9.69 7.70 -10.21
C ASP A 68 9.01 6.36 -9.88
N SER A 69 8.94 6.01 -8.61
CA SER A 69 8.26 4.82 -8.11
C SER A 69 7.68 5.08 -6.73
N ASN A 70 6.77 4.22 -6.30
CA ASN A 70 6.28 4.17 -4.93
C ASN A 70 6.96 3.06 -4.09
N LEU A 71 8.06 2.48 -4.60
CA LEU A 71 8.80 1.38 -3.98
C LEU A 71 10.30 1.64 -3.75
N PRO A 72 10.90 2.82 -4.12
CA PRO A 72 12.34 3.00 -4.07
C PRO A 72 12.93 2.85 -2.67
N GLY A 73 12.16 3.04 -1.61
CA GLY A 73 12.64 2.81 -0.24
C GLY A 73 13.15 1.38 0.02
N ASN A 74 12.72 0.39 -0.75
CA ASN A 74 13.19 -0.99 -0.60
C ASN A 74 14.66 -1.18 -1.03
N ILE A 75 15.22 -0.31 -1.89
CA ILE A 75 16.65 -0.38 -2.23
C ILE A 75 17.56 -0.08 -1.03
N ILE A 76 17.03 0.58 -0.01
CA ILE A 76 17.75 0.86 1.25
C ILE A 76 18.04 -0.46 1.97
N ASP A 77 17.04 -1.34 2.07
CA ASP A 77 17.18 -2.63 2.76
C ASP A 77 18.02 -3.61 1.94
N LEU A 78 17.93 -3.53 0.62
CA LEU A 78 18.70 -4.36 -0.30
C LEU A 78 20.19 -3.98 -0.36
N CYS A 79 20.53 -2.73 -0.02
CA CYS A 79 21.91 -2.25 -0.09
C CYS A 79 22.75 -2.81 1.07
N PRO A 80 23.74 -3.72 0.82
CA PRO A 80 24.44 -4.40 1.89
C PRO A 80 25.51 -3.55 2.60
N VAL A 81 25.80 -2.36 2.07
CA VAL A 81 26.97 -1.54 2.49
C VAL A 81 26.62 -0.13 2.95
N GLY A 82 25.36 0.25 3.00
CA GLY A 82 24.95 1.60 3.37
C GLY A 82 25.37 2.68 2.36
N ALA A 83 25.50 2.31 1.09
CA ALA A 83 25.63 3.28 0.00
C ALA A 83 24.29 3.99 -0.27
N LEU A 84 23.18 3.32 0.01
CA LEU A 84 21.82 3.84 -0.05
C LEU A 84 21.22 3.76 1.35
N VAL A 85 20.78 4.88 1.89
CA VAL A 85 20.23 4.97 3.26
C VAL A 85 18.95 5.81 3.29
N SER A 86 18.12 5.58 4.30
CA SER A 86 16.90 6.37 4.50
C SER A 86 17.25 7.80 4.90
N LYS A 87 16.94 8.77 4.05
CA LYS A 87 17.24 10.19 4.31
C LYS A 87 16.62 10.72 5.62
N PRO A 88 15.35 10.38 5.97
CA PRO A 88 14.77 10.81 7.25
C PRO A 88 15.34 10.11 8.49
N TYR A 89 15.95 8.93 8.34
CA TYR A 89 16.43 8.13 9.46
C TYR A 89 17.96 8.10 9.59
N ALA A 90 18.70 8.39 8.53
CA ALA A 90 20.16 8.27 8.51
C ALA A 90 20.79 8.93 9.74
N PHE A 91 21.71 8.22 10.41
CA PHE A 91 22.49 8.65 11.57
C PHE A 91 21.72 9.02 12.84
N THR A 92 20.40 8.76 12.91
CA THR A 92 19.57 9.11 14.09
C THR A 92 19.67 8.12 15.24
N ALA A 93 19.78 6.82 14.93
CA ALA A 93 19.92 5.77 15.94
C ALA A 93 20.68 4.56 15.41
N ARG A 94 21.16 3.72 16.35
CA ARG A 94 21.81 2.45 16.04
C ARG A 94 20.80 1.29 16.17
N PRO A 95 20.94 0.20 15.38
CA PRO A 95 19.98 -0.91 15.40
C PRO A 95 19.80 -1.59 16.77
N TRP A 96 20.83 -1.58 17.61
CA TRP A 96 20.78 -2.19 18.95
C TRP A 96 20.10 -1.30 20.01
N GLU A 97 19.87 -0.02 19.71
CA GLU A 97 19.14 0.91 20.58
C GLU A 97 17.63 0.82 20.39
N LEU A 98 17.19 0.07 19.38
CA LEU A 98 15.81 0.03 18.95
C LEU A 98 15.06 -1.16 19.55
N THR A 99 13.86 -0.89 20.04
CA THR A 99 12.87 -1.92 20.35
C THR A 99 12.09 -2.24 19.08
N LYS A 100 11.95 -3.53 18.76
CA LYS A 100 11.32 -4.03 17.55
C LYS A 100 9.96 -4.61 17.90
N THR A 101 8.91 -4.17 17.21
CA THR A 101 7.54 -4.66 17.38
C THR A 101 6.97 -5.01 16.03
N GLU A 102 6.41 -6.19 15.88
CA GLU A 102 5.70 -6.62 14.68
C GLU A 102 4.33 -5.97 14.62
N SER A 103 3.89 -5.60 13.44
CA SER A 103 2.62 -4.93 13.20
C SER A 103 2.16 -5.14 11.75
N VAL A 104 1.01 -4.58 11.41
CA VAL A 104 0.43 -4.61 10.07
C VAL A 104 0.31 -3.18 9.56
N ASP A 105 0.58 -2.98 8.28
CA ASP A 105 0.37 -1.70 7.60
C ASP A 105 -1.13 -1.42 7.41
N VAL A 106 -1.50 -0.17 7.61
CA VAL A 106 -2.87 0.32 7.44
C VAL A 106 -2.97 1.40 6.36
N MET A 107 -1.88 1.66 5.63
CA MET A 107 -1.80 2.76 4.67
C MET A 107 -2.29 2.38 3.27
N ASP A 108 -2.43 1.10 3.01
CA ASP A 108 -3.04 0.57 1.78
C ASP A 108 -3.86 -0.70 2.06
N ALA A 109 -4.57 -1.18 1.05
CA ALA A 109 -5.47 -2.33 1.17
C ALA A 109 -4.74 -3.68 1.29
N LEU A 110 -3.42 -3.72 1.08
CA LEU A 110 -2.67 -4.98 1.11
C LEU A 110 -2.49 -5.53 2.52
N GLY A 111 -2.38 -4.64 3.52
CA GLY A 111 -2.12 -5.06 4.89
C GLY A 111 -0.73 -5.67 5.08
N SER A 112 0.30 -5.07 4.48
CA SER A 112 1.68 -5.56 4.53
C SER A 112 2.17 -5.80 5.96
N SER A 113 2.87 -6.91 6.18
CA SER A 113 3.55 -7.18 7.45
C SER A 113 4.73 -6.24 7.63
N ILE A 114 4.77 -5.54 8.75
CA ILE A 114 5.79 -4.55 9.05
C ILE A 114 6.42 -4.75 10.44
N ARG A 115 7.63 -4.24 10.58
CA ARG A 115 8.29 -4.09 11.86
C ARG A 115 8.43 -2.62 12.21
N VAL A 116 7.89 -2.26 13.35
CA VAL A 116 7.97 -0.92 13.93
C VAL A 116 9.20 -0.87 14.83
N ASP A 117 10.17 -0.05 14.49
CA ASP A 117 11.37 0.18 15.30
C ASP A 117 11.20 1.47 16.12
N THR A 118 11.27 1.36 17.45
CA THR A 118 11.08 2.49 18.38
C THR A 118 12.33 2.73 19.24
N LYS A 119 12.55 3.99 19.64
CA LYS A 119 13.54 4.37 20.64
C LYS A 119 12.84 5.14 21.77
N GLY A 120 12.71 4.52 22.92
CA GLY A 120 11.90 5.05 24.01
C GLY A 120 10.41 5.16 23.59
N ARG A 121 9.88 6.37 23.51
CA ARG A 121 8.48 6.64 23.13
C ARG A 121 8.32 7.10 21.67
N GLU A 122 9.39 7.08 20.89
CA GLU A 122 9.38 7.59 19.51
C GLU A 122 9.47 6.43 18.51
N VAL A 123 8.64 6.47 17.49
CA VAL A 123 8.79 5.62 16.30
C VAL A 123 9.91 6.21 15.45
N MET A 124 10.88 5.37 15.11
CA MET A 124 12.08 5.77 14.38
C MET A 124 12.03 5.39 12.91
N ARG A 125 11.42 4.24 12.60
CA ARG A 125 11.26 3.75 11.22
C ARG A 125 10.30 2.58 11.14
N PHE A 126 9.78 2.33 9.95
CA PHE A 126 9.12 1.10 9.58
C PHE A 126 10.00 0.32 8.60
N LEU A 127 10.03 -1.00 8.77
CA LEU A 127 10.73 -1.92 7.88
C LEU A 127 9.78 -3.04 7.47
N PRO A 128 9.98 -3.65 6.29
CA PRO A 128 9.21 -4.82 5.92
C PRO A 128 9.54 -6.00 6.85
N LEU A 129 8.54 -6.81 7.09
CA LEU A 129 8.67 -8.14 7.65
C LEU A 129 8.27 -9.13 6.55
N ASN A 130 9.09 -10.16 6.33
CA ASN A 130 8.79 -11.13 5.27
C ASN A 130 7.48 -11.86 5.53
N HIS A 131 6.58 -11.83 4.54
CA HIS A 131 5.33 -12.56 4.54
C HIS A 131 4.97 -12.95 3.11
N ASP A 132 5.27 -14.20 2.73
CA ASP A 132 5.16 -14.69 1.35
C ASP A 132 3.73 -14.56 0.79
N GLY A 133 2.71 -14.81 1.62
CA GLY A 133 1.31 -14.70 1.23
C GLY A 133 0.80 -13.28 1.01
N THR A 134 1.48 -12.24 1.48
CA THR A 134 1.00 -10.86 1.38
C THR A 134 1.98 -9.96 0.64
N ASN A 135 3.03 -9.52 1.31
CA ASN A 135 3.94 -8.48 0.83
C ASN A 135 5.33 -8.99 0.43
N GLU A 136 5.59 -10.30 0.55
CA GLU A 136 6.93 -10.85 0.38
C GLU A 136 7.94 -10.08 1.27
N GLU A 137 8.99 -9.50 0.69
CA GLU A 137 10.02 -8.73 1.41
C GLU A 137 9.85 -7.21 1.23
N TRP A 138 8.72 -6.74 0.67
CA TRP A 138 8.54 -5.37 0.21
C TRP A 138 7.51 -4.60 1.01
N ILE A 139 7.69 -3.28 1.13
CA ILE A 139 6.66 -2.33 1.57
C ILE A 139 6.65 -1.10 0.68
N SER A 140 5.51 -0.43 0.61
CA SER A 140 5.40 0.83 -0.12
C SER A 140 6.16 1.96 0.57
N ASP A 141 6.55 2.98 -0.18
CA ASP A 141 7.19 4.16 0.40
C ASP A 141 6.24 4.94 1.31
N LYS A 142 4.95 4.92 0.99
CA LYS A 142 3.91 5.48 1.84
C LYS A 142 3.95 4.84 3.24
N THR A 143 3.96 3.52 3.31
CA THR A 143 4.10 2.77 4.56
C THR A 143 5.42 3.08 5.26
N ARG A 144 6.51 3.04 4.52
CA ARG A 144 7.87 3.19 5.07
C ARG A 144 8.12 4.53 5.74
N PHE A 145 7.55 5.61 5.24
CA PHE A 145 7.91 6.98 5.63
C PHE A 145 6.81 7.75 6.35
N VAL A 146 5.61 7.19 6.53
CA VAL A 146 4.49 7.86 7.20
C VAL A 146 4.70 8.09 8.71
N TRP A 147 5.65 7.42 9.33
CA TRP A 147 5.90 7.45 10.78
C TRP A 147 6.22 8.83 11.34
N ASP A 148 6.76 9.74 10.56
CA ASP A 148 7.06 11.10 11.00
C ASP A 148 5.78 11.90 11.31
N GLY A 149 4.66 11.58 10.66
CA GLY A 149 3.34 12.14 10.95
C GLY A 149 2.84 11.81 12.35
N LEU A 150 3.35 10.75 13.00
CA LEU A 150 3.00 10.41 14.39
C LEU A 150 3.53 11.43 15.41
N ARG A 151 4.48 12.28 15.03
CA ARG A 151 5.12 13.26 15.90
C ARG A 151 4.56 14.68 15.74
N ARG A 152 3.80 14.94 14.69
CA ARG A 152 3.43 16.30 14.29
C ARG A 152 1.92 16.46 14.27
N GLN A 153 1.44 17.58 14.81
CA GLN A 153 0.03 17.98 14.78
C GLN A 153 -0.93 16.91 15.36
N ARG A 154 -0.44 16.09 16.31
CA ARG A 154 -1.24 15.10 17.03
C ARG A 154 -1.74 15.67 18.33
N LEU A 155 -3.01 15.37 18.66
CA LEU A 155 -3.58 15.71 19.96
C LEU A 155 -3.00 14.74 21.01
N ASP A 156 -2.43 15.27 22.07
CA ASP A 156 -1.84 14.52 23.19
C ASP A 156 -2.77 14.40 24.41
N LYS A 157 -3.86 15.16 24.40
CA LYS A 157 -4.87 15.22 25.45
C LYS A 157 -6.21 15.71 24.88
N PRO A 158 -7.33 15.53 25.62
CA PRO A 158 -8.60 16.08 25.20
C PRO A 158 -8.62 17.61 25.30
N TYR A 159 -9.45 18.20 24.44
CA TYR A 159 -9.72 19.64 24.43
C TYR A 159 -11.23 19.88 24.46
N ILE A 160 -11.65 20.88 25.21
CA ILE A 160 -13.02 21.37 25.18
C ILE A 160 -13.08 22.80 24.70
N ARG A 161 -14.19 23.19 24.09
CA ARG A 161 -14.41 24.56 23.61
C ARG A 161 -15.20 25.36 24.65
N GLU A 162 -14.58 26.44 25.10
CA GLU A 162 -15.23 27.45 25.99
C GLU A 162 -15.06 28.82 25.37
N ASN A 163 -16.16 29.57 25.30
CA ASN A 163 -16.19 30.94 24.74
C ASN A 163 -15.53 31.02 23.35
N GLY A 164 -15.75 30.02 22.52
CA GLY A 164 -15.19 29.92 21.16
C GLY A 164 -13.72 29.48 21.07
N LYS A 165 -13.02 29.33 22.19
CA LYS A 165 -11.59 28.89 22.22
C LYS A 165 -11.46 27.49 22.76
N LEU A 166 -10.53 26.70 22.17
CA LEU A 166 -10.16 25.39 22.67
C LEU A 166 -9.22 25.54 23.85
N ARG A 167 -9.48 24.83 24.94
CA ARG A 167 -8.57 24.65 26.06
C ARG A 167 -8.32 23.18 26.36
N PRO A 168 -7.15 22.82 26.90
CA PRO A 168 -6.90 21.48 27.42
C PRO A 168 -7.90 21.10 28.51
N ALA A 169 -8.32 19.84 28.53
CA ALA A 169 -9.22 19.28 29.52
C ALA A 169 -8.70 17.96 30.04
N THR A 170 -9.21 17.52 31.18
CA THR A 170 -9.01 16.15 31.67
C THR A 170 -9.98 15.20 30.96
N TRP A 171 -9.67 13.89 30.95
CA TRP A 171 -10.56 12.89 30.37
C TRP A 171 -11.96 12.87 31.02
N PRO A 172 -12.09 12.90 32.38
CA PRO A 172 -13.40 12.96 33.01
C PRO A 172 -14.21 14.18 32.61
N GLU A 173 -13.59 15.35 32.49
CA GLU A 173 -14.23 16.58 32.05
C GLU A 173 -14.72 16.50 30.59
N ALA A 174 -13.86 16.00 29.68
CA ALA A 174 -14.19 15.83 28.27
C ALA A 174 -15.32 14.82 28.06
N LEU A 175 -15.26 13.68 28.75
CA LEU A 175 -16.30 12.65 28.70
C LEU A 175 -17.62 13.13 29.30
N GLY A 176 -17.57 13.94 30.36
CA GLY A 176 -18.76 14.61 30.94
C GLY A 176 -19.44 15.49 29.89
N LYS A 177 -18.68 16.35 29.20
CA LYS A 177 -19.20 17.22 28.13
C LYS A 177 -19.75 16.43 26.95
N ALA A 178 -19.06 15.35 26.52
CA ALA A 178 -19.54 14.46 25.46
C ALA A 178 -20.88 13.81 25.88
N THR A 179 -20.97 13.31 27.11
CA THR A 179 -22.18 12.69 27.64
C THR A 179 -23.36 13.67 27.69
N GLU A 180 -23.15 14.92 28.12
CA GLU A 180 -24.14 15.96 28.11
C GLU A 180 -24.64 16.23 26.68
N ALA A 181 -23.73 16.34 25.72
CA ALA A 181 -24.08 16.58 24.33
C ALA A 181 -24.89 15.42 23.72
N ILE A 182 -24.48 14.16 23.96
CA ILE A 182 -25.20 12.97 23.50
C ILE A 182 -26.58 12.88 24.08
N LYS A 183 -26.75 13.11 25.40
CA LYS A 183 -28.06 13.10 26.07
C LYS A 183 -28.98 14.22 25.63
N GLY A 184 -28.44 15.36 25.25
CA GLY A 184 -29.20 16.52 24.78
C GLY A 184 -29.51 16.47 23.27
N ALA A 185 -28.98 15.53 22.54
CA ALA A 185 -29.19 15.44 21.10
C ALA A 185 -30.53 14.81 20.75
N SER A 186 -31.25 15.39 19.81
CA SER A 186 -32.48 14.81 19.24
C SER A 186 -32.19 13.76 18.20
N THR A 187 -31.01 13.81 17.57
CA THR A 187 -30.52 12.86 16.55
C THR A 187 -29.04 12.63 16.79
N LEU A 188 -28.62 11.38 16.79
CA LEU A 188 -27.24 10.98 16.97
C LEU A 188 -26.75 10.26 15.71
N ALA A 189 -25.59 10.65 15.21
CA ALA A 189 -24.90 9.96 14.12
C ALA A 189 -23.47 9.66 14.53
N GLY A 190 -23.01 8.43 14.28
CA GLY A 190 -21.65 7.99 14.44
C GLY A 190 -20.96 7.83 13.09
N LEU A 191 -19.75 8.36 12.97
CA LEU A 191 -18.94 8.21 11.79
C LEU A 191 -17.58 7.61 12.17
N VAL A 192 -17.20 6.51 11.52
CA VAL A 192 -15.92 5.81 11.74
C VAL A 192 -15.07 5.93 10.48
N GLY A 193 -13.80 6.31 10.66
CA GLY A 193 -12.83 6.33 9.56
C GLY A 193 -12.14 4.98 9.35
N ASP A 194 -11.54 4.81 8.19
CA ASP A 194 -10.94 3.56 7.71
C ASP A 194 -9.77 3.04 8.57
N LEU A 195 -9.09 3.95 9.26
CA LEU A 195 -7.94 3.62 10.11
C LEU A 195 -8.31 3.39 11.59
N ALA A 196 -9.61 3.33 11.91
CA ALA A 196 -10.05 3.04 13.27
C ALA A 196 -9.97 1.52 13.54
N PRO A 197 -9.51 1.09 14.73
CA PRO A 197 -9.52 -0.31 15.10
C PRO A 197 -10.97 -0.85 15.21
N VAL A 198 -11.16 -2.13 14.90
CA VAL A 198 -12.48 -2.81 14.90
C VAL A 198 -13.19 -2.65 16.24
N GLU A 199 -12.45 -2.72 17.36
CA GLU A 199 -12.98 -2.57 18.70
C GLU A 199 -13.59 -1.17 18.92
N ALA A 200 -12.94 -0.11 18.42
CA ALA A 200 -13.45 1.25 18.51
C ALA A 200 -14.67 1.44 17.62
N ALA A 201 -14.66 0.87 16.41
CA ALA A 201 -15.80 0.90 15.50
C ALA A 201 -17.03 0.20 16.11
N TYR A 202 -16.83 -0.98 16.70
CA TYR A 202 -17.89 -1.74 17.37
C TYR A 202 -18.44 -0.99 18.60
N ALA A 203 -17.57 -0.47 19.44
CA ALA A 203 -17.99 0.30 20.64
C ALA A 203 -18.75 1.57 20.26
N LEU A 204 -18.37 2.26 19.18
CA LEU A 204 -19.12 3.40 18.66
C LEU A 204 -20.50 2.98 18.15
N LYS A 205 -20.57 1.85 17.43
CA LYS A 205 -21.82 1.28 16.95
C LYS A 205 -22.77 1.01 18.12
N ASP A 206 -22.34 0.26 19.13
CA ASP A 206 -23.14 -0.05 20.32
C ASP A 206 -23.64 1.21 21.02
N LEU A 207 -22.78 2.21 21.21
CA LEU A 207 -23.14 3.48 21.84
C LEU A 207 -24.21 4.21 21.06
N VAL A 208 -24.04 4.35 19.75
CA VAL A 208 -24.91 5.17 18.89
C VAL A 208 -26.24 4.47 18.63
N GLU A 209 -26.24 3.20 18.28
CA GLU A 209 -27.46 2.41 18.05
C GLU A 209 -28.28 2.23 19.35
N GLY A 210 -27.59 2.06 20.49
CA GLY A 210 -28.22 2.01 21.82
C GLY A 210 -28.97 3.30 22.21
N GLN A 211 -28.67 4.42 21.55
CA GLN A 211 -29.40 5.70 21.69
C GLN A 211 -30.36 5.94 20.51
N GLY A 212 -30.60 4.97 19.64
CA GLY A 212 -31.46 5.09 18.47
C GLY A 212 -30.85 5.93 17.34
N GLY A 213 -29.54 6.09 17.33
CA GLY A 213 -28.79 6.81 16.29
C GLY A 213 -28.43 5.95 15.09
N ILE A 214 -27.73 6.54 14.15
CA ILE A 214 -27.27 5.92 12.90
C ILE A 214 -25.75 5.92 12.88
N VAL A 215 -25.14 4.78 12.44
CA VAL A 215 -23.69 4.67 12.26
C VAL A 215 -23.36 4.45 10.80
N GLU A 216 -22.32 5.12 10.33
CA GLU A 216 -21.77 4.95 8.99
C GLU A 216 -20.24 4.83 9.05
N CYS A 217 -19.68 3.93 8.25
CA CYS A 217 -18.24 3.73 8.14
C CYS A 217 -17.71 3.98 6.70
N ARG A 218 -18.60 4.05 5.72
CA ARG A 218 -18.24 4.24 4.31
C ARG A 218 -18.07 5.74 4.00
N THR A 219 -17.00 6.30 4.52
CA THR A 219 -16.70 7.73 4.35
C THR A 219 -16.40 8.12 2.92
N ASP A 220 -15.98 7.17 2.09
CA ASP A 220 -15.71 7.29 0.66
C ASP A 220 -16.96 7.23 -0.22
N GLY A 221 -18.09 6.74 0.32
CA GLY A 221 -19.35 6.60 -0.40
C GLY A 221 -19.45 5.35 -1.28
N ALA A 222 -18.62 4.34 -1.06
CA ALA A 222 -18.65 3.07 -1.79
C ALA A 222 -20.04 2.42 -1.76
N LYS A 223 -20.50 1.92 -2.91
CA LYS A 223 -21.83 1.31 -3.11
C LYS A 223 -21.77 -0.19 -2.87
N LEU A 224 -21.61 -0.59 -1.61
CA LEU A 224 -21.60 -1.99 -1.23
C LEU A 224 -23.02 -2.53 -1.01
N PRO A 225 -23.31 -3.79 -1.41
CA PRO A 225 -24.63 -4.41 -1.19
C PRO A 225 -24.87 -4.66 0.31
N ALA A 226 -26.12 -4.52 0.74
CA ALA A 226 -26.53 -4.77 2.14
C ALA A 226 -26.66 -6.28 2.47
N GLY A 227 -26.49 -7.16 1.50
CA GLY A 227 -26.73 -8.60 1.62
C GLY A 227 -25.47 -9.43 1.84
N ASN A 228 -25.12 -10.24 0.86
CA ASN A 228 -23.99 -11.17 0.95
C ASN A 228 -22.65 -10.43 1.05
N ARG A 229 -21.92 -10.67 2.13
CA ARG A 229 -20.61 -10.07 2.39
C ARG A 229 -19.51 -10.60 1.48
N ALA A 230 -19.65 -11.84 0.97
CA ALA A 230 -18.68 -12.42 0.03
C ALA A 230 -18.46 -11.53 -1.21
N ALA A 231 -19.51 -10.77 -1.57
CA ALA A 231 -19.47 -9.80 -2.66
C ALA A 231 -18.34 -8.75 -2.58
N TYR A 232 -17.93 -8.36 -1.36
CA TYR A 232 -16.95 -7.30 -1.16
C TYR A 232 -15.80 -7.69 -0.23
N VAL A 233 -15.91 -8.83 0.47
CA VAL A 233 -14.78 -9.38 1.24
C VAL A 233 -13.79 -10.06 0.29
N GLY A 234 -14.29 -10.56 -0.85
CA GLY A 234 -13.51 -11.32 -1.83
C GLY A 234 -13.40 -12.79 -1.48
N THR A 235 -13.11 -13.60 -2.48
CA THR A 235 -12.89 -15.05 -2.37
C THR A 235 -11.44 -15.43 -2.67
N ALA A 236 -10.71 -14.58 -3.45
CA ALA A 236 -9.33 -14.79 -3.78
C ALA A 236 -8.40 -14.19 -2.72
N THR A 237 -7.27 -14.83 -2.49
CA THR A 237 -6.18 -14.32 -1.67
C THR A 237 -5.17 -13.55 -2.50
N ILE A 238 -4.29 -12.78 -1.85
CA ILE A 238 -3.20 -12.08 -2.54
C ILE A 238 -2.19 -13.07 -3.14
N GLU A 239 -2.04 -14.24 -2.51
CA GLU A 239 -1.15 -15.31 -2.96
C GLU A 239 -1.62 -15.94 -4.28
N ASP A 240 -2.93 -16.03 -4.52
CA ASP A 240 -3.51 -16.58 -5.75
C ASP A 240 -3.10 -15.80 -7.01
N ILE A 241 -2.69 -14.55 -6.85
CA ILE A 241 -2.16 -13.72 -7.95
C ILE A 241 -0.91 -14.35 -8.58
N ASP A 242 -0.11 -15.07 -7.80
CA ASP A 242 1.12 -15.66 -8.29
C ASP A 242 0.87 -16.80 -9.30
N ASP A 243 -0.26 -17.47 -9.20
CA ASP A 243 -0.68 -18.58 -10.06
C ASP A 243 -1.70 -18.16 -11.12
N ALA A 244 -2.16 -16.89 -11.09
CA ALA A 244 -3.13 -16.39 -12.04
C ALA A 244 -2.58 -16.31 -13.47
N GLU A 245 -3.33 -16.82 -14.45
CA GLU A 245 -3.03 -16.69 -15.88
C GLU A 245 -3.73 -15.48 -16.54
N ALA A 246 -4.81 -14.98 -15.89
CA ALA A 246 -5.51 -13.78 -16.32
C ALA A 246 -5.87 -12.91 -15.11
N ILE A 247 -5.60 -11.60 -15.20
CA ILE A 247 -5.91 -10.63 -14.15
C ILE A 247 -6.67 -9.48 -14.76
N MET A 248 -7.83 -9.13 -14.19
CA MET A 248 -8.64 -8.00 -14.64
C MET A 248 -8.70 -6.93 -13.55
N LEU A 249 -8.33 -5.72 -13.91
CA LEU A 249 -8.40 -4.54 -13.05
C LEU A 249 -9.60 -3.69 -13.46
N ILE A 250 -10.53 -3.43 -12.54
CA ILE A 250 -11.72 -2.62 -12.78
C ILE A 250 -11.68 -1.37 -11.89
N GLY A 251 -11.42 -0.21 -12.49
CA GLY A 251 -11.41 1.08 -11.79
C GLY A 251 -10.38 1.18 -10.67
N SER A 252 -9.22 0.55 -10.83
CA SER A 252 -8.09 0.59 -9.89
C SER A 252 -6.79 0.98 -10.59
N ASN A 253 -5.95 1.72 -9.86
CA ASN A 253 -4.55 1.95 -10.21
C ASN A 253 -3.65 1.38 -9.10
N PRO A 254 -3.35 0.09 -9.13
CA PRO A 254 -2.57 -0.56 -8.08
C PRO A 254 -1.16 0.02 -7.94
N ARG A 255 -0.58 0.63 -8.98
CA ARG A 255 0.73 1.29 -8.89
C ARG A 255 0.76 2.36 -7.81
N VAL A 256 -0.34 3.10 -7.64
CA VAL A 256 -0.45 4.20 -6.67
C VAL A 256 -1.19 3.78 -5.40
N GLU A 257 -2.27 3.02 -5.56
CA GLU A 257 -3.15 2.61 -4.46
C GLU A 257 -2.50 1.55 -3.56
N ALA A 258 -1.87 0.53 -4.17
CA ALA A 258 -1.20 -0.59 -3.49
C ALA A 258 0.06 -1.03 -4.26
N PRO A 259 1.18 -0.29 -4.15
CA PRO A 259 2.36 -0.52 -4.99
C PRO A 259 2.97 -1.92 -4.89
N VAL A 260 2.89 -2.56 -3.73
CA VAL A 260 3.39 -3.93 -3.54
C VAL A 260 2.48 -4.93 -4.24
N LEU A 261 1.16 -4.72 -4.24
CA LEU A 261 0.21 -5.50 -5.05
C LEU A 261 0.53 -5.37 -6.54
N ASN A 262 0.81 -4.14 -7.01
CA ASN A 262 1.22 -3.91 -8.39
C ASN A 262 2.49 -4.67 -8.76
N ALA A 263 3.49 -4.72 -7.87
CA ALA A 263 4.70 -5.50 -8.07
C ALA A 263 4.41 -7.00 -8.18
N ARG A 264 3.44 -7.51 -7.40
CA ARG A 264 3.02 -8.92 -7.45
C ARG A 264 2.28 -9.24 -8.76
N ILE A 265 1.38 -8.37 -9.20
CA ILE A 265 0.72 -8.50 -10.53
C ILE A 265 1.77 -8.45 -11.64
N ARG A 266 2.77 -7.56 -11.55
CA ARG A 266 3.89 -7.52 -12.48
C ARG A 266 4.68 -8.83 -12.51
N LYS A 267 4.90 -9.46 -11.37
CA LYS A 267 5.57 -10.76 -11.26
C LYS A 267 4.77 -11.85 -12.00
N ALA A 268 3.45 -11.89 -11.86
CA ALA A 268 2.58 -12.79 -12.62
C ALA A 268 2.61 -12.49 -14.12
N TRP A 269 2.52 -11.21 -14.52
CA TRP A 269 2.67 -10.77 -15.91
C TRP A 269 4.00 -11.21 -16.53
N ALA A 270 5.10 -11.06 -15.80
CA ALA A 270 6.42 -11.50 -16.27
C ALA A 270 6.54 -13.03 -16.47
N ARG A 271 5.67 -13.80 -15.81
CA ARG A 271 5.53 -15.26 -15.99
C ARG A 271 4.57 -15.63 -17.13
N GLY A 272 3.89 -14.65 -17.73
CA GLY A 272 3.01 -14.85 -18.87
C GLY A 272 1.52 -14.61 -18.62
N ALA A 273 1.14 -14.17 -17.42
CA ALA A 273 -0.24 -13.77 -17.14
C ALA A 273 -0.66 -12.59 -18.02
N SER A 274 -1.89 -12.63 -18.52
CA SER A 274 -2.48 -11.52 -19.25
C SER A 274 -3.16 -10.54 -18.28
N VAL A 275 -2.93 -9.23 -18.44
CA VAL A 275 -3.57 -8.21 -17.61
C VAL A 275 -4.50 -7.37 -18.45
N GLY A 276 -5.77 -7.25 -18.04
CA GLY A 276 -6.80 -6.41 -18.65
C GLY A 276 -7.19 -5.26 -17.73
N VAL A 277 -7.46 -4.08 -18.31
CA VAL A 277 -7.87 -2.89 -17.56
C VAL A 277 -9.20 -2.36 -18.09
N ILE A 278 -10.16 -2.17 -17.20
CA ILE A 278 -11.42 -1.45 -17.45
C ILE A 278 -11.41 -0.20 -16.58
N GLY A 279 -11.42 0.96 -17.21
CA GLY A 279 -11.30 2.27 -16.58
C GLY A 279 -10.32 3.17 -17.33
N GLU A 280 -9.75 4.15 -16.64
CA GLU A 280 -8.71 5.00 -17.22
C GLU A 280 -7.44 4.20 -17.52
N MET A 281 -6.80 4.55 -18.64
CA MET A 281 -5.51 3.96 -18.97
C MET A 281 -4.43 4.56 -18.05
N VAL A 282 -3.78 3.71 -17.28
CA VAL A 282 -2.74 4.10 -16.33
C VAL A 282 -1.43 3.37 -16.63
N ASP A 283 -0.30 3.98 -16.30
CA ASP A 283 1.01 3.32 -16.38
C ASP A 283 1.18 2.40 -15.17
N LEU A 284 1.15 1.09 -15.42
CA LEU A 284 1.28 0.04 -14.42
C LEU A 284 2.71 -0.51 -14.31
N THR A 285 3.66 0.01 -15.10
CA THR A 285 5.04 -0.50 -15.26
C THR A 285 5.18 -1.84 -15.98
N TYR A 286 4.09 -2.33 -16.59
CA TYR A 286 4.02 -3.52 -17.45
C TYR A 286 2.90 -3.33 -18.49
N GLU A 287 2.91 -4.16 -19.53
CA GLU A 287 1.90 -4.10 -20.58
C GLU A 287 0.55 -4.63 -20.06
N ALA A 288 -0.50 -3.87 -20.29
CA ALA A 288 -1.86 -4.27 -19.98
C ALA A 288 -2.78 -3.96 -21.18
N ASN A 289 -3.76 -4.84 -21.39
CA ASN A 289 -4.76 -4.68 -22.42
C ASN A 289 -5.86 -3.72 -21.94
N HIS A 290 -5.96 -2.54 -22.52
CA HIS A 290 -7.07 -1.64 -22.23
C HIS A 290 -8.33 -2.14 -22.92
N ILE A 291 -9.29 -2.65 -22.12
CA ILE A 291 -10.54 -3.27 -22.61
C ILE A 291 -11.59 -2.18 -22.90
N GLY A 292 -11.61 -1.14 -22.07
CA GLY A 292 -12.49 0.01 -22.26
C GLY A 292 -12.54 0.94 -21.05
N THR A 293 -13.06 2.14 -21.25
CA THR A 293 -13.19 3.15 -20.20
C THR A 293 -14.54 3.10 -19.47
N ASP A 294 -15.56 2.52 -20.10
CA ASP A 294 -16.91 2.47 -19.56
C ASP A 294 -17.23 1.11 -18.94
N ALA A 295 -17.94 1.13 -17.81
CA ALA A 295 -18.35 -0.07 -17.10
C ALA A 295 -19.33 -0.97 -17.91
N THR A 296 -20.01 -0.43 -18.94
CA THR A 296 -20.87 -1.21 -19.85
C THR A 296 -20.11 -2.32 -20.57
N VAL A 297 -18.79 -2.19 -20.71
CA VAL A 297 -17.91 -3.21 -21.29
C VAL A 297 -17.97 -4.53 -20.51
N ILE A 298 -18.19 -4.49 -19.19
CA ILE A 298 -18.35 -5.71 -18.36
C ILE A 298 -19.58 -6.50 -18.83
N GLY A 299 -20.68 -5.80 -19.12
CA GLY A 299 -21.89 -6.42 -19.66
C GLY A 299 -21.73 -7.02 -21.07
N ASP A 300 -20.78 -6.48 -21.85
CA ASP A 300 -20.43 -7.04 -23.16
C ASP A 300 -19.46 -8.23 -23.02
N LEU A 301 -18.63 -8.26 -22.01
CA LEU A 301 -17.81 -9.42 -21.65
C LEU A 301 -18.70 -10.59 -21.25
N LEU A 302 -19.68 -10.37 -20.38
CA LEU A 302 -20.65 -11.42 -19.95
C LEU A 302 -21.41 -12.11 -21.10
N LYS A 303 -21.46 -11.50 -22.29
CA LYS A 303 -22.12 -12.09 -23.46
C LYS A 303 -21.18 -12.89 -24.35
N ARG A 304 -19.87 -12.90 -24.04
CA ARG A 304 -18.87 -13.62 -24.83
C ARG A 304 -18.76 -15.07 -24.40
N ASP A 305 -18.28 -15.91 -25.31
CA ASP A 305 -17.89 -17.28 -24.99
C ASP A 305 -16.53 -17.25 -24.24
N HIS A 306 -16.55 -17.68 -23.00
CA HIS A 306 -15.38 -17.75 -22.11
C HIS A 306 -14.77 -19.14 -22.03
N SER A 307 -15.25 -20.13 -22.81
CA SER A 307 -14.81 -21.53 -22.77
C SER A 307 -13.26 -21.70 -22.86
N ALA A 308 -12.58 -20.80 -23.53
CA ALA A 308 -11.10 -20.81 -23.65
C ALA A 308 -10.36 -20.32 -22.38
N VAL A 309 -11.08 -19.69 -21.44
CA VAL A 309 -10.53 -19.08 -20.21
C VAL A 309 -11.05 -19.78 -18.95
N GLN A 310 -12.18 -20.47 -19.04
CA GLN A 310 -12.88 -21.11 -17.89
C GLN A 310 -12.05 -22.15 -17.12
N GLU A 311 -11.03 -22.73 -17.73
CA GLU A 311 -10.14 -23.70 -17.07
C GLU A 311 -8.85 -23.03 -16.51
N LYS A 312 -8.75 -21.70 -16.58
CA LYS A 312 -7.54 -20.97 -16.21
C LYS A 312 -7.75 -20.17 -14.93
N PRO A 313 -6.81 -20.21 -13.98
CA PRO A 313 -6.88 -19.38 -12.80
C PRO A 313 -6.98 -17.91 -13.20
N SER A 314 -8.08 -17.26 -12.85
CA SER A 314 -8.37 -15.87 -13.20
C SER A 314 -8.76 -15.06 -11.97
N ILE A 315 -8.30 -13.81 -11.91
CA ILE A 315 -8.57 -12.92 -10.77
C ILE A 315 -9.16 -11.61 -11.28
N ILE A 316 -10.23 -11.15 -10.63
CA ILE A 316 -10.84 -9.84 -10.87
C ILE A 316 -10.60 -8.97 -9.64
N ILE A 317 -9.98 -7.81 -9.85
CA ILE A 317 -9.72 -6.81 -8.80
C ILE A 317 -10.57 -5.58 -9.09
N VAL A 318 -11.51 -5.29 -8.18
CA VAL A 318 -12.39 -4.12 -8.27
C VAL A 318 -11.88 -3.04 -7.33
N GLY A 319 -11.48 -1.91 -7.91
CA GLY A 319 -10.96 -0.79 -7.15
C GLY A 319 -12.02 0.14 -6.58
N GLN A 320 -11.62 0.92 -5.59
CA GLN A 320 -12.45 1.92 -4.95
C GLN A 320 -13.03 2.94 -5.94
N GLY A 321 -12.26 3.31 -6.97
CA GLY A 321 -12.70 4.22 -8.02
C GLY A 321 -13.94 3.74 -8.78
N ALA A 322 -14.14 2.43 -8.91
CA ALA A 322 -15.36 1.86 -9.49
C ALA A 322 -16.53 1.88 -8.49
N LEU A 323 -16.27 1.56 -7.22
CA LEU A 323 -17.32 1.40 -6.20
C LEU A 323 -17.94 2.72 -5.72
N THR A 324 -17.20 3.82 -5.77
CA THR A 324 -17.68 5.16 -5.37
C THR A 324 -18.58 5.84 -6.41
N ARG A 325 -18.63 5.31 -7.63
CA ARG A 325 -19.51 5.82 -8.69
C ARG A 325 -20.98 5.64 -8.33
N GLY A 326 -21.85 6.40 -8.99
CA GLY A 326 -23.31 6.26 -8.87
C GLY A 326 -23.83 4.86 -9.24
N ASP A 327 -23.17 4.21 -10.20
CA ASP A 327 -23.42 2.85 -10.69
C ASP A 327 -22.55 1.77 -10.03
N GLY A 328 -21.79 2.12 -8.99
CA GLY A 328 -20.82 1.21 -8.33
C GLY A 328 -21.38 -0.13 -7.89
N ALA A 329 -22.62 -0.16 -7.38
CA ALA A 329 -23.29 -1.41 -7.01
C ALA A 329 -23.56 -2.32 -8.23
N ALA A 330 -23.90 -1.75 -9.38
CA ALA A 330 -24.11 -2.48 -10.61
C ALA A 330 -22.79 -3.01 -11.18
N ILE A 331 -21.72 -2.24 -11.08
CA ILE A 331 -20.36 -2.65 -11.48
C ILE A 331 -19.92 -3.85 -10.64
N LEU A 332 -20.10 -3.79 -9.33
CA LEU A 332 -19.73 -4.91 -8.43
C LEU A 332 -20.54 -6.17 -8.76
N ALA A 333 -21.85 -6.05 -8.94
CA ALA A 333 -22.69 -7.17 -9.31
C ALA A 333 -22.32 -7.80 -10.67
N ALA A 334 -21.95 -6.94 -11.65
CA ALA A 334 -21.51 -7.42 -12.96
C ALA A 334 -20.12 -8.10 -12.88
N ALA A 335 -19.21 -7.58 -12.05
CA ALA A 335 -17.92 -8.20 -11.82
C ALA A 335 -18.04 -9.57 -11.13
N GLN A 336 -18.98 -9.71 -10.20
CA GLN A 336 -19.28 -10.98 -9.56
C GLN A 336 -19.87 -12.00 -10.55
N ALA A 337 -20.84 -11.58 -11.35
CA ALA A 337 -21.42 -12.45 -12.38
C ALA A 337 -20.36 -12.92 -13.39
N LEU A 338 -19.38 -12.04 -13.70
CA LEU A 338 -18.26 -12.41 -14.57
C LEU A 338 -17.31 -13.42 -13.87
N ALA A 339 -17.06 -13.25 -12.58
CA ALA A 339 -16.24 -14.18 -11.81
C ALA A 339 -16.92 -15.57 -11.73
N GLU A 340 -18.23 -15.61 -11.47
CA GLU A 340 -19.03 -16.84 -11.45
C GLU A 340 -19.04 -17.56 -12.82
N ASP A 341 -19.03 -16.81 -13.94
CA ASP A 341 -18.97 -17.36 -15.29
C ASP A 341 -17.58 -17.88 -15.68
N LEU A 342 -16.53 -17.32 -15.09
CA LEU A 342 -15.15 -17.73 -15.30
C LEU A 342 -14.72 -18.89 -14.40
N ASP A 343 -15.37 -19.07 -13.25
CA ASP A 343 -15.06 -20.12 -12.28
C ASP A 343 -16.10 -21.24 -12.34
N PRO A 344 -15.77 -22.48 -12.74
CA PRO A 344 -16.74 -23.55 -12.74
C PRO A 344 -17.19 -23.88 -11.30
N VAL A 345 -18.48 -23.95 -11.10
CA VAL A 345 -19.34 -24.04 -9.92
C VAL A 345 -18.97 -25.09 -8.84
N GLU A 346 -17.79 -25.64 -8.78
CA GLU A 346 -17.39 -26.60 -7.73
C GLU A 346 -17.11 -25.99 -6.36
N PHE A 347 -17.05 -24.65 -6.23
CA PHE A 347 -16.69 -23.97 -4.98
C PHE A 347 -17.88 -23.54 -4.09
N LEU A 348 -19.13 -23.81 -4.48
CA LEU A 348 -20.34 -23.40 -3.75
C LEU A 348 -21.03 -24.55 -2.97
N GLU A 349 -20.56 -25.78 -3.08
CA GLU A 349 -21.20 -26.93 -2.39
C GLU A 349 -20.55 -27.30 -1.04
N ASP A 350 -19.39 -26.73 -0.68
CA ASP A 350 -18.68 -27.06 0.56
C ASP A 350 -18.59 -25.90 1.59
N LEU A 351 -19.44 -24.88 1.51
CA LEU A 351 -19.64 -23.83 2.51
C LEU A 351 -21.11 -23.73 2.92
#